data_07870edfab86bfd88459612dea626b33
#
_entry.id   07870edfab86bfd88459612dea626b33
#
_cell.length_a   1.000
_cell.length_b   1.000
_cell.length_c   1.000
_cell.angle_alpha   90.00
_cell.angle_beta   90.00
_cell.angle_gamma   90.00
#
_symmetry.space_group_name_H-M   'P 1'
#
loop_
_entity.id
_entity.type
_entity.pdbx_description
1 polymer ?
#
loop_
_entity_poly.entity_id
_entity_poly.type
_entity_poly.pdbx_seq_one_letter_code
_entity_poly.pdbx_strand_id
1 'polypeptide(L)'
;MADWLYRAMDPSTPTTKDNETVRTVDYEVDGVMYVAPTLRMIDGKLKRYGTQKAIDEAIKRGDGIRVPQGMTGPEFSSLLSERIGTARGRKASESAEKSR
;
A
#
# COMPACT_ATOMS: atom_id res chain seq x y z
N MET A 1 2.01 1.82 -11.98
CA MET A 1 2.00 1.59 -10.51
C MET A 1 0.56 1.38 -10.07
N ALA A 2 0.31 0.54 -9.09
CA ALA A 2 -1.04 0.22 -8.64
C ALA A 2 -1.73 1.41 -7.95
N ASP A 3 -3.03 1.58 -8.17
CA ASP A 3 -3.82 2.69 -7.60
C ASP A 3 -3.79 2.72 -6.08
N TRP A 4 -3.80 1.55 -5.45
CA TRP A 4 -3.78 1.48 -3.99
C TRP A 4 -2.48 2.05 -3.40
N LEU A 5 -1.37 1.95 -4.14
CA LEU A 5 -0.09 2.50 -3.69
C LEU A 5 -0.10 4.03 -3.78
N TYR A 6 -0.62 4.59 -4.87
CA TYR A 6 -0.77 6.04 -5.00
C TYR A 6 -1.63 6.63 -3.90
N ARG A 7 -2.76 5.97 -3.58
CA ARG A 7 -3.62 6.39 -2.49
C ARG A 7 -2.91 6.36 -1.15
N ALA A 8 -2.14 5.31 -0.88
CA ALA A 8 -1.41 5.20 0.37
C ALA A 8 -0.39 6.32 0.54
N MET A 9 0.16 6.83 -0.57
CA MET A 9 1.13 7.92 -0.56
C MET A 9 0.48 9.31 -0.46
N ASP A 10 -0.82 9.43 -0.65
CA ASP A 10 -1.54 10.70 -0.60
C ASP A 10 -1.92 11.05 0.84
N PRO A 11 -1.42 12.16 1.40
CA PRO A 11 -1.72 12.54 2.79
C PRO A 11 -3.19 12.90 3.03
N SER A 12 -3.97 13.15 1.97
CA SER A 12 -5.40 13.43 2.11
C SER A 12 -6.23 12.15 2.31
N THR A 13 -5.67 10.98 2.01
CA THR A 13 -6.36 9.71 2.20
C THR A 13 -6.42 9.35 3.69
N PRO A 14 -7.58 8.91 4.21
CA PRO A 14 -7.69 8.54 5.62
C PRO A 14 -6.79 7.37 5.99
N THR A 15 -6.41 7.33 7.26
CA THR A 15 -5.65 6.23 7.85
C THR A 15 -6.53 5.49 8.84
N THR A 16 -6.07 4.32 9.30
CA THR A 16 -6.74 3.64 10.40
C THR A 16 -6.47 4.39 11.71
N LYS A 17 -7.12 3.99 12.78
CA LYS A 17 -6.91 4.58 14.11
C LYS A 17 -5.47 4.43 14.62
N ASP A 18 -4.72 3.47 14.06
CA ASP A 18 -3.31 3.26 14.36
C ASP A 18 -2.39 3.97 13.36
N ASN A 19 -2.92 4.92 12.60
CA ASN A 19 -2.21 5.68 11.57
C ASN A 19 -1.65 4.83 10.44
N GLU A 20 -2.22 3.66 10.20
CA GLU A 20 -1.84 2.80 9.09
C GLU A 20 -2.49 3.29 7.78
N THR A 21 -1.72 3.35 6.72
CA THR A 21 -2.21 3.74 5.38
C THR A 21 -2.36 2.53 4.48
N VAL A 22 -1.48 1.56 4.66
CA VAL A 22 -1.50 0.30 3.95
C VAL A 22 -0.77 -0.74 4.79
N ARG A 23 -1.29 -1.94 4.78
CA ARG A 23 -0.58 -3.14 5.23
C ARG A 23 -0.54 -4.05 4.04
N THR A 24 0.58 -4.73 3.84
CA THR A 24 0.74 -5.63 2.70
C THR A 24 0.94 -7.06 3.16
N VAL A 25 0.47 -7.98 2.33
CA VAL A 25 0.74 -9.41 2.46
C VAL A 25 1.44 -9.87 1.20
N ASP A 26 2.36 -10.84 1.32
CA ASP A 26 3.06 -11.39 0.18
C ASP A 26 2.38 -12.70 -0.25
N TYR A 27 2.44 -12.97 -1.55
CA TYR A 27 1.88 -14.19 -2.13
C TYR A 27 2.66 -14.56 -3.39
N GLU A 28 2.55 -15.82 -3.79
CA GLU A 28 3.27 -16.37 -4.94
C GLU A 28 2.28 -16.83 -6.00
N VAL A 29 2.57 -16.49 -7.26
CA VAL A 29 1.84 -17.00 -8.43
C VAL A 29 2.87 -17.47 -9.44
N ASP A 30 2.82 -18.74 -9.78
CA ASP A 30 3.72 -19.36 -10.78
C ASP A 30 5.21 -19.07 -10.51
N GLY A 31 5.63 -19.17 -9.25
CA GLY A 31 7.02 -18.96 -8.85
C GLY A 31 7.44 -17.51 -8.71
N VAL A 32 6.51 -16.56 -8.92
CA VAL A 32 6.80 -15.13 -8.81
C VAL A 32 6.12 -14.55 -7.58
N MET A 33 6.88 -13.82 -6.77
CA MET A 33 6.37 -13.20 -5.54
C MET A 33 5.75 -11.84 -5.81
N TYR A 34 4.64 -11.58 -5.15
CA TYR A 34 3.90 -10.31 -5.21
C TYR A 34 3.52 -9.85 -3.81
N VAL A 35 3.19 -8.58 -3.68
CA VAL A 35 2.58 -8.03 -2.46
C VAL A 35 1.22 -7.43 -2.81
N ALA A 36 0.29 -7.55 -1.88
CA ALA A 36 -1.07 -7.03 -2.01
C ALA A 36 -1.45 -6.22 -0.77
N PRO A 37 -2.29 -5.19 -0.93
CA PRO A 37 -2.73 -4.40 0.21
C PRO A 37 -3.83 -5.11 0.99
N THR A 38 -3.82 -4.96 2.31
CA THR A 38 -4.93 -5.40 3.17
C THR A 38 -5.92 -4.28 3.44
N LEU A 39 -5.55 -3.04 3.10
CA LEU A 39 -6.41 -1.86 3.24
C LEU A 39 -6.70 -1.27 1.87
N ARG A 40 -7.98 -1.07 1.56
CA ARG A 40 -8.42 -0.48 0.29
C ARG A 40 -9.49 0.57 0.54
N MET A 41 -9.51 1.60 -0.31
CA MET A 41 -10.61 2.56 -0.32
C MET A 41 -11.76 1.99 -1.13
N ILE A 42 -12.89 1.78 -0.49
CA ILE A 42 -14.12 1.30 -1.14
C ILE A 42 -15.24 2.28 -0.79
N ASP A 43 -15.84 2.89 -1.81
CA ASP A 43 -16.91 3.87 -1.64
C ASP A 43 -16.56 4.99 -0.64
N GLY A 44 -15.33 5.47 -0.73
CA GLY A 44 -14.85 6.57 0.11
C GLY A 44 -14.46 6.18 1.53
N LYS A 45 -14.49 4.89 1.85
CA LYS A 45 -14.12 4.38 3.18
C LYS A 45 -12.98 3.39 3.10
N LEU A 46 -12.13 3.43 4.12
CA LEU A 46 -11.02 2.50 4.23
C LEU A 46 -11.54 1.15 4.76
N LYS A 47 -11.33 0.09 3.96
CA LYS A 47 -11.78 -1.25 4.29
C LYS A 47 -10.59 -2.19 4.46
N ARG A 48 -10.63 -2.99 5.52
CA ARG A 48 -9.59 -3.98 5.81
C ARG A 48 -10.02 -5.37 5.33
N TYR A 49 -9.10 -6.07 4.66
CA TYR A 49 -9.30 -7.45 4.24
C TYR A 49 -8.39 -8.37 5.05
N GLY A 50 -8.87 -9.58 5.33
CA GLY A 50 -8.01 -10.64 5.86
C GLY A 50 -7.01 -11.09 4.80
N THR A 51 -5.95 -11.81 5.22
CA THR A 51 -4.83 -12.19 4.35
C THR A 51 -5.29 -12.87 3.05
N GLN A 52 -6.08 -13.93 3.16
CA GLN A 52 -6.50 -14.69 1.97
C GLN A 52 -7.39 -13.85 1.04
N LYS A 53 -8.31 -13.08 1.62
CA LYS A 53 -9.20 -12.23 0.83
C LYS A 53 -8.44 -11.09 0.14
N ALA A 54 -7.41 -10.55 0.80
CA ALA A 54 -6.53 -9.53 0.20
C ALA A 54 -5.81 -10.09 -1.02
N ILE A 55 -5.30 -11.32 -0.93
CA ILE A 55 -4.63 -12.01 -2.03
C ILE A 55 -5.62 -12.26 -3.19
N ASP A 56 -6.80 -12.79 -2.88
CA ASP A 56 -7.83 -13.07 -3.88
C ASP A 56 -8.25 -11.80 -4.63
N GLU A 57 -8.41 -10.69 -3.91
CA GLU A 57 -8.77 -9.41 -4.52
C GLU A 57 -7.64 -8.88 -5.42
N ALA A 58 -6.39 -9.00 -5.00
CA ALA A 58 -5.25 -8.56 -5.80
C ALA A 58 -5.14 -9.36 -7.10
N ILE A 59 -5.34 -10.67 -7.04
CA ILE A 59 -5.34 -11.54 -8.22
C ILE A 59 -6.50 -11.16 -9.15
N LYS A 60 -7.69 -10.99 -8.61
CA LYS A 60 -8.88 -10.62 -9.37
C LYS A 60 -8.73 -9.27 -10.07
N ARG A 61 -8.16 -8.29 -9.38
CA ARG A 61 -7.96 -6.93 -9.91
C ARG A 61 -6.68 -6.78 -10.73
N GLY A 62 -5.75 -7.73 -10.59
CA GLY A 62 -4.46 -7.66 -11.28
C GLY A 62 -3.59 -6.51 -10.80
N ASP A 63 -3.71 -6.11 -9.53
CA ASP A 63 -3.01 -4.94 -9.00
C ASP A 63 -1.98 -5.24 -7.91
N GLY A 64 -1.63 -6.50 -7.71
CA GLY A 64 -0.49 -6.88 -6.87
C GLY A 64 0.81 -6.33 -7.46
N ILE A 65 1.76 -5.99 -6.62
CA ILE A 65 3.06 -5.47 -7.07
C ILE A 65 4.09 -6.57 -6.96
N ARG A 66 4.80 -6.83 -8.06
CA ARG A 66 5.85 -7.84 -8.10
C ARG A 66 7.01 -7.44 -7.20
N VAL A 67 7.45 -8.38 -6.35
CA VAL A 67 8.64 -8.20 -5.53
C VAL A 67 9.86 -8.20 -6.45
N PRO A 68 10.76 -7.20 -6.34
CA PRO A 68 11.97 -7.17 -7.16
C PRO A 68 12.83 -8.40 -6.94
N GLN A 69 13.48 -8.86 -7.99
CA GLN A 69 14.39 -10.00 -7.92
C GLN A 69 15.50 -9.71 -6.91
N GLY A 70 15.80 -10.67 -6.05
CA GLY A 70 16.79 -10.52 -5.00
C GLY A 70 16.26 -10.01 -3.67
N MET A 71 14.96 -9.65 -3.60
CA MET A 71 14.32 -9.24 -2.35
C MET A 71 13.30 -10.28 -1.91
N THR A 72 13.08 -10.37 -0.60
CA THR A 72 11.98 -11.17 -0.05
C THR A 72 10.71 -10.33 0.01
N GLY A 73 9.55 -10.98 0.16
CA GLY A 73 8.28 -10.29 0.36
C GLY A 73 8.30 -9.33 1.54
N PRO A 74 8.73 -9.78 2.75
CA PRO A 74 8.84 -8.90 3.91
C PRO A 74 9.78 -7.71 3.72
N GLU A 75 10.92 -7.91 3.06
CA GLU A 75 11.85 -6.81 2.78
C GLU A 75 11.21 -5.75 1.88
N PHE A 76 10.52 -6.19 0.85
CA PHE A 76 9.84 -5.27 -0.07
C PHE A 76 8.67 -4.56 0.60
N SER A 77 7.91 -5.24 1.44
CA SER A 77 6.82 -4.64 2.22
C SER A 77 7.35 -3.53 3.14
N SER A 78 8.48 -3.76 3.80
CA SER A 78 9.13 -2.76 4.65
C SER A 78 9.58 -1.55 3.84
N LEU A 79 10.16 -1.78 2.66
CA LEU A 79 10.59 -0.71 1.77
C LEU A 79 9.41 0.14 1.30
N LEU A 80 8.30 -0.50 0.93
CA LEU A 80 7.08 0.22 0.52
C LEU A 80 6.52 1.07 1.67
N SER A 81 6.46 0.52 2.87
CA SER A 81 5.98 1.25 4.05
C SER A 81 6.83 2.49 4.32
N GLU A 82 8.15 2.36 4.21
CA GLU A 82 9.08 3.47 4.39
C GLU A 82 8.87 4.54 3.33
N ARG A 83 8.73 4.15 2.07
CA ARG A 83 8.52 5.10 0.96
C ARG A 83 7.17 5.80 1.06
N ILE A 84 6.14 5.10 1.47
CA ILE A 84 4.81 5.67 1.70
C ILE A 84 4.88 6.72 2.82
N GLY A 85 5.51 6.40 3.94
CA GLY A 85 5.68 7.32 5.04
C GLY A 85 6.44 8.58 4.64
N THR A 86 7.53 8.42 3.89
CA THR A 86 8.33 9.55 3.38
C THR A 86 7.52 10.42 2.42
N ALA A 87 6.78 9.82 1.48
CA ALA A 87 5.97 10.54 0.51
C ALA A 87 4.86 11.35 1.20
N ARG A 88 4.18 10.75 2.17
CA ARG A 88 3.12 11.44 2.92
C ARG A 88 3.70 12.59 3.74
N GLY A 89 4.81 12.40 4.41
CA GLY A 89 5.48 13.43 5.17
C GLY A 89 5.93 14.60 4.31
N ARG A 90 6.51 14.32 3.15
CA ARG A 90 6.94 15.35 2.21
C ARG A 90 5.79 16.19 1.69
N LYS A 91 4.70 15.55 1.24
CA LYS A 91 3.53 16.26 0.73
C LYS A 91 2.83 17.08 1.80
N ALA A 92 2.76 16.56 3.02
CA ALA A 92 2.20 17.32 4.14
C ALA A 92 3.02 18.57 4.45
N SER A 93 4.36 18.46 4.43
CA SER A 93 5.26 19.59 4.63
C SER A 93 5.12 20.64 3.53
N GLU A 94 5.04 20.21 2.28
CA GLU A 94 4.83 21.12 1.14
C GLU A 94 3.51 21.88 1.26
N SER A 95 2.44 21.20 1.64
CA SER A 95 1.14 21.84 1.86
C SER A 95 1.19 22.84 3.00
N ALA A 96 1.86 22.55 4.10
CA ALA A 96 2.03 23.45 5.24
C ALA A 96 2.81 24.70 4.84
N GLU A 97 3.87 24.55 4.05
CA GLU A 97 4.64 25.69 3.54
C GLU A 97 3.83 26.58 2.63
N LYS A 98 3.01 26.01 1.77
CA LYS A 98 2.15 26.77 0.86
C LYS A 98 1.03 27.53 1.56
N SER A 99 0.66 27.11 2.76
CA SER A 99 -0.39 27.73 3.55
C SER A 99 0.07 28.96 4.34
N ARG A 100 1.35 29.24 4.30
CA ARG A 100 1.94 30.40 4.93
C ARG A 100 2.06 31.53 3.91
#